data_1d143827f90e099666415d65563468fc
#
_entry.id   1d143827f90e099666415d65563468fc
#
_cell.length_a   1.000
_cell.length_b   1.000
_cell.length_c   1.000
_cell.angle_alpha   90.00
_cell.angle_beta   90.00
_cell.angle_gamma   90.00
#
_symmetry.space_group_name_H-M   'P 1'
#
loop_
_entity.id
_entity.type
_entity.pdbx_description
1 polymer ?
#
loop_
_entity_poly.entity_id
_entity_poly.type
_entity_poly.pdbx_seq_one_letter_code
_entity_poly.pdbx_strand_id
1 'polypeptide(L)'
;MNHDEAVRILKSGVERNVVAGLISIGLNESDRIWAQQTCLKYFASSNESVLTSAITALGHVARRHCELDKDIAFAALEEVKTRFPSLEGVIADTLDDIEAFT
;
A
#
# COMPACT_ATOMS: atom_id res chain seq x y z
N MET A 1 -1.58 12.97 9.44
CA MET A 1 -2.23 13.65 8.29
C MET A 1 -3.61 13.02 8.12
N ASN A 2 -4.64 13.81 7.88
CA ASN A 2 -6.01 13.34 7.69
C ASN A 2 -6.26 12.90 6.24
N HIS A 3 -7.45 12.36 5.97
CA HIS A 3 -7.82 11.87 4.65
C HIS A 3 -7.64 12.94 3.55
N ASP A 4 -8.16 14.13 3.76
CA ASP A 4 -8.10 15.21 2.75
C ASP A 4 -6.68 15.66 2.48
N GLU A 5 -5.85 15.73 3.50
CA GLU A 5 -4.43 16.06 3.34
C GLU A 5 -3.69 14.97 2.57
N ALA A 6 -3.98 13.69 2.86
CA ALA A 6 -3.38 12.57 2.15
C ALA A 6 -3.77 12.61 0.67
N VAL A 7 -5.04 12.83 0.34
CA VAL A 7 -5.50 12.96 -1.05
C VAL A 7 -4.76 14.10 -1.76
N ARG A 8 -4.65 15.25 -1.12
CA ARG A 8 -3.98 16.41 -1.70
C ARG A 8 -2.51 16.13 -1.98
N ILE A 9 -1.81 15.52 -1.02
CA ILE A 9 -0.37 15.28 -1.14
C ILE A 9 -0.05 14.20 -2.19
N LEU A 10 -0.93 13.21 -2.35
CA LEU A 10 -0.79 12.21 -3.41
C LEU A 10 -0.88 12.84 -4.80
N LYS A 11 -1.67 13.91 -4.96
CA LYS A 11 -1.85 14.61 -6.23
C LYS A 11 -0.69 15.55 -6.58
N SER A 12 0.25 15.76 -5.68
CA SER A 12 1.36 16.70 -5.89
C SER A 12 2.31 16.28 -7.02
N GLY A 13 2.38 14.99 -7.32
CA GLY A 13 3.32 14.45 -8.30
C GLY A 13 4.77 14.42 -7.82
N VAL A 14 5.05 14.80 -6.58
CA VAL A 14 6.38 14.78 -5.98
C VAL A 14 6.56 13.45 -5.25
N GLU A 15 7.58 12.67 -5.62
CA GLU A 15 7.82 11.33 -5.08
C GLU A 15 7.76 11.27 -3.57
N ARG A 16 8.50 12.10 -2.87
CA ARG A 16 8.53 12.07 -1.40
C ARG A 16 7.17 12.39 -0.77
N ASN A 17 6.37 13.19 -1.44
CA ASN A 17 5.01 13.51 -0.99
C ASN A 17 4.07 12.33 -1.20
N VAL A 18 4.20 11.65 -2.34
CA VAL A 18 3.43 10.43 -2.62
C VAL A 18 3.76 9.35 -1.58
N VAL A 19 5.04 9.14 -1.30
CA VAL A 19 5.50 8.19 -0.27
C VAL A 19 4.90 8.55 1.09
N ALA A 20 4.99 9.82 1.50
CA ALA A 20 4.43 10.27 2.79
C ALA A 20 2.91 10.08 2.86
N GLY A 21 2.21 10.36 1.77
CA GLY A 21 0.77 10.17 1.67
C GLY A 21 0.36 8.70 1.82
N LEU A 22 1.07 7.80 1.14
CA LEU A 22 0.82 6.36 1.23
C LEU A 22 1.07 5.83 2.64
N ILE A 23 2.17 6.23 3.28
CA ILE A 23 2.47 5.84 4.66
C ILE A 23 1.37 6.32 5.59
N SER A 24 0.93 7.56 5.44
CA SER A 24 -0.15 8.11 6.26
C SER A 24 -1.46 7.35 6.09
N ILE A 25 -1.79 6.95 4.86
CA ILE A 25 -2.98 6.13 4.58
C ILE A 25 -2.90 4.81 5.33
N GLY A 26 -1.76 4.13 5.26
CA GLY A 26 -1.55 2.88 5.99
C GLY A 26 -1.74 3.01 7.49
N LEU A 27 -1.24 4.10 8.06
CA LEU A 27 -1.23 4.30 9.51
C LEU A 27 -2.50 4.95 10.06
N ASN A 28 -3.25 5.72 9.27
CA ASN A 28 -4.29 6.60 9.80
C ASN A 28 -5.65 6.50 9.11
N GLU A 29 -5.74 5.99 7.88
CA GLU A 29 -7.01 6.03 7.14
C GLU A 29 -8.07 5.14 7.77
N SER A 30 -9.24 5.70 8.02
CA SER A 30 -10.37 4.98 8.61
C SER A 30 -11.23 4.24 7.59
N ASP A 31 -11.22 4.68 6.33
CA ASP A 31 -11.95 4.01 5.24
C ASP A 31 -11.08 2.90 4.65
N ARG A 32 -11.28 1.67 5.12
CA ARG A 32 -10.49 0.52 4.69
C ARG A 32 -10.60 0.27 3.19
N ILE A 33 -11.80 0.38 2.62
CA ILE A 33 -12.02 0.10 1.20
C ILE A 33 -11.25 1.10 0.34
N TRP A 34 -11.38 2.38 0.66
CA TRP A 34 -10.66 3.43 -0.05
C TRP A 34 -9.14 3.29 0.13
N ALA A 35 -8.68 2.96 1.34
CA ALA A 35 -7.27 2.77 1.63
C ALA A 35 -6.68 1.64 0.79
N GLN A 36 -7.36 0.50 0.74
CA GLN A 36 -6.93 -0.64 -0.07
C GLN A 36 -6.88 -0.27 -1.55
N GLN A 37 -7.93 0.32 -2.08
CA GLN A 37 -7.99 0.74 -3.49
C GLN A 37 -6.87 1.71 -3.83
N THR A 38 -6.60 2.65 -2.95
CA THR A 38 -5.56 3.67 -3.17
C THR A 38 -4.17 3.04 -3.17
N CYS A 39 -3.86 2.18 -2.21
CA CYS A 39 -2.58 1.46 -2.19
C CYS A 39 -2.39 0.64 -3.48
N LEU A 40 -3.42 -0.10 -3.89
CA LEU A 40 -3.35 -0.93 -5.09
C LEU A 40 -3.16 -0.12 -6.36
N LYS A 41 -3.73 1.08 -6.43
CA LYS A 41 -3.54 2.00 -7.55
C LYS A 41 -2.04 2.31 -7.78
N TYR A 42 -1.30 2.50 -6.71
CA TYR A 42 0.13 2.82 -6.79
C TYR A 42 1.03 1.62 -7.06
N PHE A 43 0.49 0.41 -7.09
CA PHE A 43 1.22 -0.78 -7.54
C PHE A 43 1.55 -0.72 -9.04
N ALA A 44 0.89 0.16 -9.80
CA ALA A 44 1.22 0.41 -11.20
C ALA A 44 2.45 1.31 -11.38
N SER A 45 2.97 1.90 -10.31
CA SER A 45 4.16 2.76 -10.38
C SER A 45 5.40 1.98 -10.83
N SER A 46 6.27 2.66 -11.57
CA SER A 46 7.61 2.14 -11.91
C SER A 46 8.68 2.60 -10.91
N ASN A 47 8.32 3.47 -9.97
CA ASN A 47 9.23 3.99 -8.95
C ASN A 47 9.25 3.04 -7.75
N GLU A 48 10.41 2.46 -7.44
CA GLU A 48 10.52 1.46 -6.38
C GLU A 48 10.23 2.03 -4.98
N SER A 49 10.54 3.29 -4.72
CA SER A 49 10.20 3.92 -3.43
C SER A 49 8.70 4.04 -3.24
N VAL A 50 7.98 4.42 -4.29
CA VAL A 50 6.52 4.49 -4.28
C VAL A 50 5.92 3.10 -4.13
N LEU A 51 6.41 2.11 -4.87
CA LEU A 51 5.96 0.72 -4.78
C LEU A 51 6.15 0.16 -3.37
N THR A 52 7.35 0.33 -2.80
CA THR A 52 7.65 -0.14 -1.44
C THR A 52 6.70 0.48 -0.42
N SER A 53 6.44 1.78 -0.55
CA SER A 53 5.52 2.49 0.34
C SER A 53 4.08 2.01 0.21
N ALA A 54 3.61 1.77 -1.02
CA ALA A 54 2.27 1.26 -1.27
C ALA A 54 2.10 -0.16 -0.72
N ILE A 55 3.09 -1.02 -0.91
CA ILE A 55 3.08 -2.39 -0.40
C ILE A 55 3.07 -2.40 1.13
N THR A 56 3.94 -1.61 1.75
CA THR A 56 4.01 -1.48 3.21
C THR A 56 2.72 -0.92 3.78
N ALA A 57 2.16 0.12 3.12
CA ALA A 57 0.89 0.71 3.53
C ALA A 57 -0.25 -0.30 3.49
N LEU A 58 -0.30 -1.16 2.48
CA LEU A 58 -1.31 -2.22 2.38
C LEU A 58 -1.22 -3.18 3.58
N GLY A 59 -0.03 -3.55 4.00
CA GLY A 59 0.20 -4.36 5.21
C GLY A 59 -0.33 -3.67 6.46
N HIS A 60 -0.08 -2.37 6.60
CA HIS A 60 -0.60 -1.60 7.74
C HIS A 60 -2.13 -1.50 7.72
N VAL A 61 -2.75 -1.37 6.54
CA VAL A 61 -4.22 -1.39 6.41
C VAL A 61 -4.76 -2.71 6.94
N ALA A 62 -4.16 -3.83 6.55
CA ALA A 62 -4.56 -5.16 7.02
C ALA A 62 -4.44 -5.29 8.55
N ARG A 63 -3.34 -4.82 9.13
CA ARG A 63 -3.10 -4.88 10.57
C ARG A 63 -4.10 -4.05 11.37
N ARG A 64 -4.40 -2.85 10.89
CA ARG A 64 -5.28 -1.91 11.61
C ARG A 64 -6.75 -2.28 11.52
N HIS A 65 -7.19 -2.73 10.35
CA HIS A 65 -8.59 -3.02 10.09
C HIS A 65 -8.96 -4.49 10.30
N CYS A 66 -7.97 -5.38 10.37
CA CYS A 66 -8.16 -6.83 10.47
C CYS A 66 -9.07 -7.38 9.37
N GLU A 67 -9.10 -6.70 8.23
CA GLU A 67 -9.93 -7.03 7.07
C GLU A 67 -9.26 -6.50 5.82
N LEU A 68 -9.31 -7.29 4.74
CA LEU A 68 -8.79 -6.94 3.44
C LEU A 68 -9.45 -7.80 2.38
N ASP A 69 -9.58 -7.27 1.16
CA ASP A 69 -9.93 -8.09 -0.01
C ASP A 69 -8.66 -8.85 -0.43
N LYS A 70 -8.52 -10.06 0.10
CA LYS A 70 -7.27 -10.83 -0.01
C LYS A 70 -6.97 -11.29 -1.42
N ASP A 71 -7.98 -11.72 -2.17
CA ASP A 71 -7.76 -12.24 -3.52
C ASP A 71 -7.15 -11.18 -4.44
N ILE A 72 -7.70 -9.97 -4.39
CA ILE A 72 -7.20 -8.83 -5.16
C ILE A 72 -5.79 -8.44 -4.69
N ALA A 73 -5.58 -8.39 -3.38
CA ALA A 73 -4.29 -8.02 -2.80
C ALA A 73 -3.20 -9.03 -3.18
N PHE A 74 -3.48 -10.32 -3.06
CA PHE A 74 -2.50 -11.36 -3.39
C PHE A 74 -2.13 -11.35 -4.87
N ALA A 75 -3.12 -11.20 -5.77
CA ALA A 75 -2.88 -11.11 -7.19
C ALA A 75 -2.00 -9.90 -7.54
N ALA A 76 -2.29 -8.74 -6.94
CA ALA A 76 -1.53 -7.53 -7.17
C ALA A 76 -0.08 -7.63 -6.66
N LEU A 77 0.12 -8.22 -5.48
CA LEU A 77 1.45 -8.44 -4.92
C LEU A 77 2.28 -9.39 -5.77
N GLU A 78 1.67 -10.46 -6.29
CA GLU A 78 2.35 -11.41 -7.15
C GLU A 78 2.78 -10.76 -8.46
N GLU A 79 1.96 -9.89 -9.03
CA GLU A 79 2.30 -9.14 -10.23
C GLU A 79 3.50 -8.23 -10.01
N VAL A 80 3.53 -7.50 -8.90
CA VAL A 80 4.68 -6.63 -8.54
C VAL A 80 5.94 -7.47 -8.37
N LYS A 81 5.85 -8.61 -7.70
CA LYS A 81 6.99 -9.51 -7.50
C LYS A 81 7.58 -9.97 -8.83
N THR A 82 6.74 -10.24 -9.81
CA THR A 82 7.18 -10.63 -11.16
C THR A 82 7.90 -9.49 -11.86
N ARG A 83 7.39 -8.25 -11.75
CA ARG A 83 7.98 -7.06 -12.36
C ARG A 83 9.25 -6.60 -11.65
N PHE A 84 9.29 -6.69 -10.33
CA PHE A 84 10.38 -6.20 -9.47
C PHE A 84 10.78 -7.27 -8.45
N PRO A 85 11.56 -8.29 -8.87
CA PRO A 85 11.98 -9.35 -7.94
C PRO A 85 12.76 -8.84 -6.73
N SER A 86 13.39 -7.66 -6.84
CA SER A 86 14.12 -7.03 -5.74
C SER A 86 13.22 -6.65 -4.56
N LEU A 87 11.90 -6.56 -4.77
CA LEU A 87 10.95 -6.22 -3.72
C LEU A 87 10.38 -7.45 -3.00
N GLU A 88 10.91 -8.64 -3.26
CA GLU A 88 10.44 -9.89 -2.65
C GLU A 88 10.39 -9.81 -1.13
N GLY A 89 11.38 -9.20 -0.49
CA GLY A 89 11.42 -9.08 0.98
C GLY A 89 10.25 -8.28 1.56
N VAL A 90 9.99 -7.09 1.01
CA VAL A 90 8.89 -6.27 1.48
C VAL A 90 7.53 -6.90 1.15
N ILE A 91 7.43 -7.59 0.02
CA ILE A 91 6.21 -8.31 -0.35
C ILE A 91 5.96 -9.45 0.64
N ALA A 92 6.99 -10.23 0.98
CA ALA A 92 6.88 -11.32 1.94
C ALA A 92 6.41 -10.83 3.31
N ASP A 93 6.98 -9.72 3.80
CA ASP A 93 6.58 -9.11 5.06
C ASP A 93 5.11 -8.68 5.05
N THR A 94 4.67 -8.08 3.95
CA THR A 94 3.28 -7.66 3.78
C THR A 94 2.32 -8.84 3.70
N LEU A 95 2.69 -9.91 2.99
CA LEU A 95 1.91 -11.15 2.95
C LEU A 95 1.74 -11.75 4.34
N ASP A 96 2.82 -11.76 5.13
CA ASP A 96 2.76 -12.24 6.52
C ASP A 96 1.79 -11.42 7.35
N ASP A 97 1.80 -10.10 7.22
CA ASP A 97 0.86 -9.21 7.90
C ASP A 97 -0.58 -9.50 7.49
N ILE A 98 -0.84 -9.64 6.19
CA ILE A 98 -2.18 -9.91 5.69
C ILE A 98 -2.69 -11.25 6.25
N GLU A 99 -1.87 -12.29 6.21
CA GLU A 99 -2.24 -13.61 6.72
C GLU A 99 -2.45 -13.61 8.24
N ALA A 100 -1.61 -12.87 8.98
CA ALA A 100 -1.69 -12.83 10.44
C ALA A 100 -2.91 -12.07 10.95
N PHE A 101 -3.36 -11.03 10.25
CA PHE A 101 -4.40 -10.13 10.76
C PHE A 101 -5.75 -10.25 10.05
N THR A 102 -5.81 -10.95 8.99
CA THR A 102 -7.06 -11.15 8.23
C THR A 102 -7.40 -12.63 8.07
#